data_c66b1ad1c7879be90e3051784a8949c0
#
_entry.id   c66b1ad1c7879be90e3051784a8949c0
#
_cell.length_a   1.000
_cell.length_b   1.000
_cell.length_c   1.000
_cell.angle_alpha   90.00
_cell.angle_beta   90.00
_cell.angle_gamma   90.00
#
_symmetry.space_group_name_H-M   'P 1'
#
loop_
_entity.id
_entity.type
_entity.pdbx_description
1 polymer ?
#
loop_
_entity_poly.entity_id
_entity_poly.type
_entity_poly.pdbx_seq_one_letter_code
_entity_poly.pdbx_strand_id
1 'polypeptide(L)'
;MISNYFWKMKTVVVGLSGGVDSSVAAYLLQKEWFDVIGLFMRNWNDETVIIDDECPWIEDSNDALQVAEKLGIPFQVIDFSKEYKEKIVDYMFKEYKNGRTPNPDILCNREIKFDLFLKKALELGADYVATGHYCRKDEIQINGEKIYRLLAGVDKTKDQSYFLCQVNQYQLSKSLFPLGSLEKKEVRRIANEIGLNTATKKDSQGLCFIGKVKLPIFLQQFLKNKVGQVVEIDRNNSIFKENQQSFLPINYQKNMGTVVGEHNGAHYFTIGQRKGLNIGGKINPLFVIGTDVNENIIYVGQKEDHPGLYRKQLSVRAENIHWIREDLKSNKSQDIEYDARIR
;
A
#
# COMPACT_ATOMS: atom_id res chain seq x y z
N MET A 1 44.67 -32.50 -6.15
CA MET A 1 43.76 -31.61 -6.90
C MET A 1 42.71 -31.10 -5.91
N ILE A 2 42.93 -29.90 -5.40
CA ILE A 2 41.95 -29.24 -4.49
C ILE A 2 40.91 -28.62 -5.43
N SER A 3 39.70 -29.23 -5.47
CA SER A 3 38.56 -28.70 -6.20
C SER A 3 38.11 -27.42 -5.49
N ASN A 4 38.50 -26.26 -6.02
CA ASN A 4 37.96 -24.98 -5.61
C ASN A 4 36.51 -24.89 -6.07
N TYR A 5 35.57 -25.44 -5.30
CA TYR A 5 34.17 -25.04 -5.37
C TYR A 5 34.09 -23.63 -4.82
N PHE A 6 34.31 -22.62 -5.65
CA PHE A 6 33.88 -21.27 -5.38
C PHE A 6 32.35 -21.29 -5.34
N TRP A 7 31.78 -21.31 -4.15
CA TRP A 7 30.35 -21.04 -3.97
C TRP A 7 30.12 -19.62 -4.48
N LYS A 8 29.55 -19.50 -5.68
CA LYS A 8 29.17 -18.19 -6.21
C LYS A 8 28.16 -17.60 -5.23
N MET A 9 28.49 -16.47 -4.58
CA MET A 9 27.56 -15.74 -3.73
C MET A 9 26.33 -15.37 -4.58
N LYS A 10 25.15 -15.50 -3.99
CA LYS A 10 23.92 -15.09 -4.67
C LYS A 10 23.82 -13.59 -4.68
N THR A 11 23.45 -13.03 -5.81
CA THR A 11 23.32 -11.59 -5.99
C THR A 11 21.89 -11.17 -5.64
N VAL A 12 21.75 -10.11 -4.84
CA VAL A 12 20.46 -9.53 -4.46
C VAL A 12 20.43 -8.03 -4.78
N VAL A 13 19.41 -7.60 -5.48
CA VAL A 13 19.13 -6.18 -5.69
C VAL A 13 18.16 -5.70 -4.61
N VAL A 14 18.60 -4.73 -3.81
CA VAL A 14 17.80 -4.12 -2.76
C VAL A 14 17.21 -2.81 -3.26
N GLY A 15 15.87 -2.68 -3.17
CA GLY A 15 15.19 -1.41 -3.43
C GLY A 15 15.49 -0.41 -2.31
N LEU A 16 16.53 0.41 -2.49
CA LEU A 16 16.90 1.48 -1.56
C LEU A 16 16.01 2.68 -1.80
N SER A 17 15.23 3.05 -0.79
CA SER A 17 14.26 4.17 -0.86
C SER A 17 14.75 5.43 -0.13
N GLY A 18 15.99 5.46 0.35
CA GLY A 18 16.48 6.54 1.22
C GLY A 18 15.89 6.53 2.63
N GLY A 19 15.15 5.49 3.01
CA GLY A 19 14.60 5.29 4.34
C GLY A 19 15.39 4.25 5.17
N VAL A 20 15.25 4.29 6.50
CA VAL A 20 15.99 3.42 7.43
C VAL A 20 15.74 1.93 7.16
N ASP A 21 14.53 1.56 6.77
CA ASP A 21 14.14 0.16 6.59
C ASP A 21 14.89 -0.51 5.42
N SER A 22 14.89 0.12 4.26
CA SER A 22 15.64 -0.38 3.09
C SER A 22 17.16 -0.40 3.33
N SER A 23 17.66 0.59 4.07
CA SER A 23 19.07 0.70 4.43
C SER A 23 19.52 -0.46 5.31
N VAL A 24 18.78 -0.79 6.35
CA VAL A 24 19.06 -1.91 7.25
C VAL A 24 18.86 -3.26 6.53
N ALA A 25 17.86 -3.36 5.64
CA ALA A 25 17.67 -4.55 4.83
C ALA A 25 18.90 -4.87 3.98
N ALA A 26 19.51 -3.86 3.35
CA ALA A 26 20.74 -4.03 2.58
C ALA A 26 21.91 -4.51 3.46
N TYR A 27 22.10 -3.89 4.62
CA TYR A 27 23.13 -4.28 5.58
C TYR A 27 22.98 -5.73 6.05
N LEU A 28 21.77 -6.14 6.41
CA LEU A 28 21.52 -7.51 6.90
C LEU A 28 21.83 -8.55 5.82
N LEU A 29 21.44 -8.31 4.56
CA LEU A 29 21.75 -9.21 3.46
C LEU A 29 23.27 -9.29 3.18
N GLN A 30 24.00 -8.19 3.31
CA GLN A 30 25.45 -8.21 3.22
C GLN A 30 26.08 -9.06 4.34
N LYS A 31 25.52 -9.00 5.55
CA LYS A 31 25.92 -9.86 6.68
C LYS A 31 25.61 -11.35 6.44
N GLU A 32 24.58 -11.65 5.67
CA GLU A 32 24.19 -13.00 5.27
C GLU A 32 24.95 -13.50 4.01
N TRP A 33 26.04 -12.83 3.64
CA TRP A 33 26.94 -13.18 2.55
C TRP A 33 26.27 -13.14 1.15
N PHE A 34 25.30 -12.27 0.95
CA PHE A 34 24.84 -11.92 -0.39
C PHE A 34 25.75 -10.86 -1.03
N ASP A 35 25.91 -10.96 -2.36
CA ASP A 35 26.41 -9.86 -3.18
C ASP A 35 25.28 -8.85 -3.39
N VAL A 36 25.36 -7.69 -2.70
CA VAL A 36 24.27 -6.72 -2.62
C VAL A 36 24.47 -5.58 -3.59
N ILE A 37 23.45 -5.27 -4.38
CA ILE A 37 23.37 -4.09 -5.25
C ILE A 37 22.22 -3.21 -4.76
N GLY A 38 22.48 -1.94 -4.51
CA GLY A 38 21.45 -0.94 -4.20
C GLY A 38 20.83 -0.36 -5.47
N LEU A 39 19.50 -0.28 -5.52
CA LEU A 39 18.82 0.33 -6.65
C LEU A 39 17.71 1.27 -6.13
N PHE A 40 17.80 2.55 -6.51
CA PHE A 40 16.76 3.54 -6.21
C PHE A 40 15.77 3.64 -7.38
N MET A 41 14.48 3.61 -7.08
CA MET A 41 13.42 3.75 -8.07
C MET A 41 12.89 5.18 -8.06
N ARG A 42 13.11 5.94 -9.14
CA ARG A 42 12.44 7.19 -9.38
C ARG A 42 11.07 6.91 -10.02
N ASN A 43 9.99 7.05 -9.26
CA ASN A 43 8.64 6.68 -9.71
C ASN A 43 7.76 7.88 -10.01
N TRP A 44 8.22 9.09 -9.72
CA TRP A 44 7.47 10.32 -9.99
C TRP A 44 8.40 11.44 -10.43
N ASN A 45 7.99 12.18 -11.46
CA ASN A 45 8.76 13.27 -12.05
C ASN A 45 7.88 14.42 -12.55
N ASP A 46 6.68 14.62 -11.96
CA ASP A 46 5.81 15.70 -12.38
C ASP A 46 6.00 16.91 -11.46
N GLU A 47 6.69 17.92 -11.97
CA GLU A 47 6.97 19.17 -11.27
C GLU A 47 5.71 20.00 -11.00
N THR A 48 4.61 19.75 -11.73
CA THR A 48 3.35 20.48 -11.54
C THR A 48 2.60 20.08 -10.27
N VAL A 49 3.00 18.97 -9.63
CA VAL A 49 2.34 18.38 -8.46
C VAL A 49 3.10 18.67 -7.16
N ILE A 50 4.27 19.28 -7.24
CA ILE A 50 5.12 19.56 -6.08
C ILE A 50 4.52 20.73 -5.30
N ILE A 51 4.19 20.50 -4.02
CA ILE A 51 3.49 21.48 -3.17
C ILE A 51 4.44 22.47 -2.49
N ASP A 52 5.71 22.08 -2.31
CA ASP A 52 6.72 22.89 -1.63
C ASP A 52 8.04 22.74 -2.41
N ASP A 53 8.36 23.51 -3.40
CA ASP A 53 9.61 23.63 -4.17
C ASP A 53 10.75 22.60 -3.99
N GLU A 54 10.53 21.52 -3.21
CA GLU A 54 11.47 20.45 -2.92
C GLU A 54 11.05 19.17 -3.68
N CYS A 55 11.96 18.65 -4.51
CA CYS A 55 11.80 17.34 -5.16
C CYS A 55 12.17 16.23 -4.14
N PRO A 56 11.19 15.59 -3.47
CA PRO A 56 11.47 14.64 -2.37
C PRO A 56 12.37 13.47 -2.80
N TRP A 57 12.30 13.07 -4.08
CA TRP A 57 13.09 11.98 -4.60
C TRP A 57 14.58 12.29 -4.69
N ILE A 58 15.00 13.57 -4.80
CA ILE A 58 16.42 13.97 -4.85
C ILE A 58 17.05 13.72 -3.48
N GLU A 59 16.41 14.17 -2.39
CA GLU A 59 16.88 13.94 -1.03
C GLU A 59 16.91 12.44 -0.72
N ASP A 60 15.83 11.72 -1.01
CA ASP A 60 15.74 10.28 -0.79
C ASP A 60 16.79 9.50 -1.61
N SER A 61 17.06 9.93 -2.86
CA SER A 61 18.10 9.32 -3.70
C SER A 61 19.50 9.58 -3.17
N ASN A 62 19.78 10.79 -2.67
CA ASN A 62 21.05 11.14 -2.03
C ASN A 62 21.26 10.33 -0.73
N ASP A 63 20.22 10.18 0.09
CA ASP A 63 20.30 9.34 1.27
C ASP A 63 20.58 7.89 0.91
N ALA A 64 19.93 7.36 -0.14
CA ALA A 64 20.18 6.00 -0.62
C ALA A 64 21.60 5.82 -1.14
N LEU A 65 22.15 6.81 -1.85
CA LEU A 65 23.53 6.82 -2.32
C LEU A 65 24.52 6.78 -1.14
N GLN A 66 24.32 7.65 -0.12
CA GLN A 66 25.17 7.67 1.08
C GLN A 66 25.14 6.34 1.82
N VAL A 67 23.98 5.68 1.89
CA VAL A 67 23.85 4.32 2.45
C VAL A 67 24.67 3.32 1.63
N ALA A 68 24.58 3.36 0.31
CA ALA A 68 25.33 2.45 -0.56
C ALA A 68 26.84 2.67 -0.43
N GLU A 69 27.31 3.91 -0.38
CA GLU A 69 28.72 4.26 -0.14
C GLU A 69 29.19 3.75 1.24
N LYS A 70 28.40 3.97 2.28
CA LYS A 70 28.71 3.50 3.64
C LYS A 70 28.82 1.98 3.74
N LEU A 71 27.98 1.25 3.00
CA LEU A 71 28.01 -0.21 2.95
C LEU A 71 29.01 -0.75 1.93
N GLY A 72 29.60 0.09 1.08
CA GLY A 72 30.52 -0.33 0.02
C GLY A 72 29.85 -1.18 -1.07
N ILE A 73 28.58 -0.92 -1.39
CA ILE A 73 27.81 -1.65 -2.40
C ILE A 73 27.59 -0.82 -3.67
N PRO A 74 27.53 -1.45 -4.86
CA PRO A 74 27.13 -0.75 -6.08
C PRO A 74 25.75 -0.12 -5.97
N PHE A 75 25.56 1.05 -6.61
CA PHE A 75 24.30 1.79 -6.57
C PHE A 75 23.91 2.29 -7.95
N GLN A 76 22.62 2.17 -8.27
CA GLN A 76 22.03 2.72 -9.49
C GLN A 76 20.68 3.37 -9.22
N VAL A 77 20.34 4.36 -10.05
CA VAL A 77 19.00 4.96 -10.10
C VAL A 77 18.29 4.49 -11.38
N ILE A 78 17.07 4.04 -11.25
CA ILE A 78 16.23 3.66 -12.37
C ILE A 78 14.96 4.51 -12.40
N ASP A 79 14.53 4.93 -13.58
CA ASP A 79 13.34 5.72 -13.80
C ASP A 79 12.16 4.85 -14.25
N PHE A 80 11.12 4.79 -13.42
CA PHE A 80 9.84 4.16 -13.70
C PHE A 80 8.69 5.16 -13.68
N SER A 81 8.96 6.46 -13.80
CA SER A 81 7.94 7.51 -13.66
C SER A 81 6.81 7.37 -14.67
N LYS A 82 7.13 6.97 -15.90
CA LYS A 82 6.13 6.73 -16.93
C LYS A 82 5.21 5.54 -16.57
N GLU A 83 5.79 4.41 -16.24
CA GLU A 83 5.05 3.20 -15.88
C GLU A 83 4.25 3.38 -14.59
N TYR A 84 4.81 4.11 -13.63
CA TYR A 84 4.10 4.45 -12.39
C TYR A 84 2.88 5.31 -12.67
N LYS A 85 3.02 6.33 -13.53
CA LYS A 85 1.89 7.17 -13.95
C LYS A 85 0.79 6.31 -14.59
N GLU A 86 1.13 5.52 -15.60
CA GLU A 86 0.17 4.72 -16.36
C GLU A 86 -0.52 3.64 -15.50
N LYS A 87 0.23 2.92 -14.67
CA LYS A 87 -0.27 1.75 -13.93
C LYS A 87 -0.90 2.11 -12.58
N ILE A 88 -0.40 3.15 -11.90
CA ILE A 88 -0.81 3.48 -10.53
C ILE A 88 -1.66 4.75 -10.50
N VAL A 89 -1.14 5.85 -11.04
CA VAL A 89 -1.77 7.16 -10.92
C VAL A 89 -3.06 7.24 -11.74
N ASP A 90 -3.02 6.84 -13.01
CA ASP A 90 -4.19 6.87 -13.89
C ASP A 90 -5.29 5.91 -13.39
N TYR A 91 -4.91 4.73 -12.87
CA TYR A 91 -5.85 3.83 -12.20
C TYR A 91 -6.47 4.48 -10.97
N MET A 92 -5.66 5.13 -10.12
CA MET A 92 -6.14 5.78 -8.91
C MET A 92 -7.18 6.85 -9.23
N PHE A 93 -6.93 7.70 -10.22
CA PHE A 93 -7.91 8.71 -10.64
C PHE A 93 -9.20 8.09 -11.20
N LYS A 94 -9.09 7.02 -11.99
CA LYS A 94 -10.26 6.29 -12.49
C LYS A 94 -11.12 5.74 -11.35
N GLU A 95 -10.51 5.18 -10.31
CA GLU A 95 -11.24 4.66 -9.16
C GLU A 95 -11.93 5.77 -8.35
N TYR A 96 -11.23 6.86 -8.04
CA TYR A 96 -11.83 8.01 -7.36
C TYR A 96 -12.98 8.63 -8.17
N LYS A 97 -12.82 8.77 -9.50
CA LYS A 97 -13.90 9.24 -10.38
C LYS A 97 -15.14 8.36 -10.30
N ASN A 98 -14.96 7.07 -10.06
CA ASN A 98 -16.05 6.10 -9.90
C ASN A 98 -16.53 5.95 -8.45
N GLY A 99 -16.12 6.83 -7.53
CA GLY A 99 -16.52 6.81 -6.12
C GLY A 99 -15.91 5.66 -5.31
N ARG A 100 -14.83 5.05 -5.80
CA ARG A 100 -14.10 4.00 -5.09
C ARG A 100 -12.78 4.55 -4.56
N THR A 101 -12.39 4.11 -3.36
CA THR A 101 -11.10 4.47 -2.76
C THR A 101 -10.09 3.38 -3.09
N PRO A 102 -9.13 3.62 -4.02
CA PRO A 102 -8.11 2.64 -4.36
C PRO A 102 -7.04 2.55 -3.28
N ASN A 103 -6.29 1.44 -3.29
CA ASN A 103 -5.06 1.32 -2.52
C ASN A 103 -3.84 1.30 -3.47
N PRO A 104 -3.22 2.46 -3.73
CA PRO A 104 -2.10 2.57 -4.66
C PRO A 104 -0.86 1.82 -4.18
N ASP A 105 -0.67 1.61 -2.87
CA ASP A 105 0.50 0.91 -2.33
C ASP A 105 0.46 -0.59 -2.68
N ILE A 106 -0.72 -1.22 -2.66
CA ILE A 106 -0.89 -2.62 -3.12
C ILE A 106 -0.54 -2.72 -4.61
N LEU A 107 -1.02 -1.78 -5.43
CA LEU A 107 -0.71 -1.75 -6.85
C LEU A 107 0.78 -1.49 -7.11
N CYS A 108 1.39 -0.55 -6.38
CA CYS A 108 2.82 -0.28 -6.49
C CYS A 108 3.65 -1.55 -6.20
N ASN A 109 3.28 -2.31 -5.18
CA ASN A 109 3.95 -3.57 -4.90
C ASN A 109 3.77 -4.58 -6.05
N ARG A 110 2.53 -4.76 -6.56
CA ARG A 110 2.25 -5.72 -7.64
C ARG A 110 2.92 -5.34 -8.96
N GLU A 111 2.77 -4.08 -9.40
CA GLU A 111 3.11 -3.65 -10.76
C GLU A 111 4.54 -3.09 -10.87
N ILE A 112 5.03 -2.43 -9.82
CA ILE A 112 6.33 -1.77 -9.86
C ILE A 112 7.39 -2.61 -9.12
N LYS A 113 7.25 -2.82 -7.80
CA LYS A 113 8.31 -3.44 -7.01
C LYS A 113 8.55 -4.91 -7.33
N PHE A 114 7.47 -5.70 -7.43
CA PHE A 114 7.59 -7.14 -7.66
C PHE A 114 7.28 -7.55 -9.10
N ASP A 115 7.16 -6.59 -10.03
CA ASP A 115 7.12 -6.84 -11.47
C ASP A 115 8.26 -6.11 -12.19
N LEU A 116 8.15 -4.81 -12.44
CA LEU A 116 9.15 -4.06 -13.23
C LEU A 116 10.53 -4.04 -12.57
N PHE A 117 10.59 -3.71 -11.28
CA PHE A 117 11.84 -3.72 -10.53
C PHE A 117 12.45 -5.13 -10.45
N LEU A 118 11.63 -6.16 -10.21
CA LEU A 118 12.09 -7.55 -10.22
C LEU A 118 12.68 -7.92 -11.59
N LYS A 119 11.99 -7.62 -12.68
CA LYS A 119 12.49 -7.88 -14.04
C LYS A 119 13.82 -7.20 -14.28
N LYS A 120 13.92 -5.93 -13.88
CA LYS A 120 15.16 -5.17 -14.04
C LYS A 120 16.32 -5.73 -13.21
N ALA A 121 16.04 -6.15 -11.99
CA ALA A 121 17.05 -6.79 -11.14
C ALA A 121 17.55 -8.11 -11.77
N LEU A 122 16.66 -8.93 -12.32
CA LEU A 122 17.04 -10.17 -13.00
C LEU A 122 17.87 -9.90 -14.27
N GLU A 123 17.55 -8.84 -15.03
CA GLU A 123 18.37 -8.40 -16.19
C GLU A 123 19.79 -7.99 -15.77
N LEU A 124 19.95 -7.43 -14.56
CA LEU A 124 21.25 -7.11 -13.96
C LEU A 124 21.98 -8.34 -13.41
N GLY A 125 21.40 -9.54 -13.56
CA GLY A 125 22.00 -10.80 -13.13
C GLY A 125 21.72 -11.16 -11.66
N ALA A 126 20.78 -10.50 -10.99
CA ALA A 126 20.41 -10.84 -9.62
C ALA A 126 19.64 -12.17 -9.53
N ASP A 127 19.86 -12.90 -8.44
CA ASP A 127 19.06 -14.07 -8.08
C ASP A 127 17.75 -13.69 -7.39
N TYR A 128 17.79 -12.59 -6.64
CA TYR A 128 16.69 -12.11 -5.80
C TYR A 128 16.56 -10.58 -5.82
N VAL A 129 15.37 -10.12 -5.45
CA VAL A 129 15.13 -8.74 -5.01
C VAL A 129 14.85 -8.71 -3.51
N ALA A 130 15.15 -7.60 -2.86
CA ALA A 130 14.82 -7.38 -1.47
C ALA A 130 14.24 -5.99 -1.22
N THR A 131 13.40 -5.90 -0.20
CA THR A 131 12.76 -4.65 0.22
C THR A 131 12.73 -4.55 1.74
N GLY A 132 12.55 -3.34 2.26
CA GLY A 132 12.38 -3.07 3.69
C GLY A 132 10.99 -3.39 4.25
N HIS A 133 10.22 -4.30 3.66
CA HIS A 133 8.90 -4.66 4.18
C HIS A 133 8.96 -5.50 5.45
N TYR A 134 8.10 -5.16 6.42
CA TYR A 134 7.88 -5.94 7.64
C TYR A 134 6.89 -7.08 7.36
N CYS A 135 7.36 -8.09 6.67
CA CYS A 135 6.67 -9.36 6.45
C CYS A 135 7.68 -10.49 6.38
N ARG A 136 7.23 -11.72 6.48
CA ARG A 136 8.10 -12.90 6.38
C ARG A 136 7.65 -13.78 5.22
N LYS A 137 8.59 -14.57 4.75
CA LYS A 137 8.35 -15.61 3.76
C LYS A 137 8.96 -16.91 4.26
N ASP A 138 8.26 -18.00 4.07
CA ASP A 138 8.83 -19.33 4.19
C ASP A 138 8.44 -20.22 3.00
N GLU A 139 9.00 -21.41 2.94
CA GLU A 139 8.68 -22.40 1.91
C GLU A 139 8.20 -23.71 2.55
N ILE A 140 7.22 -24.32 1.91
CA ILE A 140 6.73 -25.65 2.25
C ILE A 140 6.75 -26.53 1.00
N GLN A 141 6.72 -27.85 1.20
CA GLN A 141 6.62 -28.82 0.12
C GLN A 141 5.21 -29.40 0.09
N ILE A 142 4.52 -29.35 -1.05
CA ILE A 142 3.24 -29.98 -1.27
C ILE A 142 3.33 -30.77 -2.57
N ASN A 143 3.07 -32.08 -2.50
CA ASN A 143 3.16 -32.96 -3.68
C ASN A 143 4.47 -32.88 -4.47
N GLY A 144 5.59 -32.61 -3.79
CA GLY A 144 6.90 -32.44 -4.42
C GLY A 144 7.19 -31.06 -5.00
N GLU A 145 6.22 -30.15 -4.98
CA GLU A 145 6.38 -28.76 -5.43
C GLU A 145 6.68 -27.83 -4.27
N LYS A 146 7.57 -26.84 -4.50
CA LYS A 146 7.84 -25.78 -3.54
C LYS A 146 6.76 -24.73 -3.61
N ILE A 147 6.17 -24.44 -2.47
CA ILE A 147 5.15 -23.39 -2.32
C ILE A 147 5.65 -22.37 -1.30
N TYR A 148 5.59 -21.10 -1.66
CA TYR A 148 5.98 -20.00 -0.80
C TYR A 148 4.76 -19.42 -0.08
N ARG A 149 4.93 -19.22 1.25
CA ARG A 149 3.90 -18.58 2.09
C ARG A 149 4.32 -17.15 2.42
N LEU A 150 3.42 -16.22 2.25
CA LEU A 150 3.57 -14.86 2.78
C LEU A 150 3.04 -14.87 4.22
N LEU A 151 3.87 -14.44 5.16
CA LEU A 151 3.56 -14.44 6.59
C LEU A 151 3.62 -13.02 7.15
N ALA A 152 2.82 -12.76 8.17
CA ALA A 152 2.88 -11.50 8.92
C ALA A 152 4.27 -11.26 9.52
N GLY A 153 4.69 -10.01 9.60
CA GLY A 153 5.88 -9.60 10.35
C GLY A 153 5.73 -9.86 11.85
N VAL A 154 6.85 -9.94 12.56
CA VAL A 154 6.85 -10.09 14.03
C VAL A 154 6.33 -8.82 14.70
N ASP A 155 6.70 -7.65 14.20
CA ASP A 155 6.16 -6.37 14.67
C ASP A 155 4.72 -6.19 14.17
N LYS A 156 3.75 -6.49 15.03
CA LYS A 156 2.31 -6.38 14.71
C LYS A 156 1.87 -4.95 14.39
N THR A 157 2.60 -3.94 14.89
CA THR A 157 2.28 -2.53 14.64
C THR A 157 2.79 -2.05 13.30
N LYS A 158 3.78 -2.74 12.73
CA LYS A 158 4.43 -2.42 11.46
C LYS A 158 4.18 -3.47 10.37
N ASP A 159 3.48 -4.55 10.67
CA ASP A 159 3.20 -5.61 9.70
C ASP A 159 2.63 -5.04 8.38
N GLN A 160 3.32 -5.35 7.29
CA GLN A 160 3.03 -4.87 5.94
C GLN A 160 2.61 -5.99 4.98
N SER A 161 2.39 -7.20 5.50
CA SER A 161 2.03 -8.37 4.68
C SER A 161 0.79 -8.11 3.81
N TYR A 162 -0.18 -7.32 4.30
CA TYR A 162 -1.40 -7.05 3.54
C TYR A 162 -1.14 -6.21 2.27
N PHE A 163 -0.09 -5.37 2.24
CA PHE A 163 0.29 -4.64 1.03
C PHE A 163 0.81 -5.54 -0.08
N LEU A 164 1.18 -6.78 0.25
CA LEU A 164 1.69 -7.80 -0.65
C LEU A 164 0.63 -8.85 -1.01
N CYS A 165 -0.64 -8.63 -0.69
CA CYS A 165 -1.73 -9.60 -0.92
C CYS A 165 -1.97 -9.94 -2.40
N GLN A 166 -1.39 -9.20 -3.33
CA GLN A 166 -1.52 -9.43 -4.77
C GLN A 166 -0.23 -9.93 -5.45
N VAL A 167 0.80 -10.29 -4.70
CA VAL A 167 1.99 -10.94 -5.27
C VAL A 167 1.70 -12.42 -5.56
N ASN A 168 2.36 -12.98 -6.58
CA ASN A 168 2.21 -14.38 -6.96
C ASN A 168 3.37 -15.25 -6.46
N GLN A 169 3.29 -16.57 -6.67
CA GLN A 169 4.31 -17.54 -6.26
C GLN A 169 5.68 -17.26 -6.86
N TYR A 170 5.74 -16.88 -8.16
CA TYR A 170 6.99 -16.55 -8.80
C TYR A 170 7.64 -15.31 -8.17
N GLN A 171 6.87 -14.24 -7.97
CA GLN A 171 7.33 -13.03 -7.33
C GLN A 171 7.83 -13.28 -5.90
N LEU A 172 7.10 -14.08 -5.12
CA LEU A 172 7.52 -14.49 -3.78
C LEU A 172 8.80 -15.33 -3.81
N SER A 173 8.94 -16.26 -4.76
CA SER A 173 10.15 -17.10 -4.87
C SER A 173 11.42 -16.26 -5.02
N LYS A 174 11.29 -15.12 -5.70
CA LYS A 174 12.39 -14.19 -6.02
C LYS A 174 12.56 -13.04 -5.01
N SER A 175 11.74 -12.97 -3.96
CA SER A 175 11.72 -11.87 -3.01
C SER A 175 12.31 -12.25 -1.66
N LEU A 176 13.06 -11.32 -1.04
CA LEU A 176 13.58 -11.43 0.33
C LEU A 176 13.04 -10.29 1.19
N PHE A 177 12.75 -10.59 2.46
CA PHE A 177 12.19 -9.65 3.44
C PHE A 177 13.03 -9.68 4.73
N PRO A 178 14.22 -9.07 4.75
CA PRO A 178 15.15 -9.20 5.87
C PRO A 178 14.64 -8.67 7.20
N LEU A 179 13.68 -7.73 7.16
CA LEU A 179 13.14 -7.09 8.37
C LEU A 179 11.98 -7.84 9.02
N GLY A 180 11.47 -8.87 8.37
CA GLY A 180 10.24 -9.54 8.80
C GLY A 180 10.28 -10.15 10.21
N SER A 181 11.47 -10.48 10.70
CA SER A 181 11.70 -11.05 12.05
C SER A 181 12.18 -10.03 13.07
N LEU A 182 12.18 -8.73 12.74
CA LEU A 182 12.65 -7.65 13.60
C LEU A 182 11.51 -6.71 13.99
N GLU A 183 11.59 -6.13 15.17
CA GLU A 183 10.78 -5.00 15.55
C GLU A 183 11.41 -3.69 15.05
N LYS A 184 10.61 -2.68 14.77
CA LYS A 184 11.07 -1.37 14.29
C LYS A 184 12.14 -0.73 15.17
N LYS A 185 12.03 -0.89 16.49
CA LYS A 185 13.02 -0.39 17.43
C LYS A 185 14.40 -1.02 17.20
N GLU A 186 14.42 -2.31 16.88
CA GLU A 186 15.64 -3.05 16.60
C GLU A 186 16.28 -2.60 15.27
N VAL A 187 15.47 -2.39 14.24
CA VAL A 187 15.93 -1.83 12.95
C VAL A 187 16.59 -0.47 13.17
N ARG A 188 16.01 0.42 13.98
CA ARG A 188 16.61 1.71 14.29
C ARG A 188 17.87 1.58 15.13
N ARG A 189 17.93 0.62 16.07
CA ARG A 189 19.16 0.33 16.86
C ARG A 189 20.30 -0.07 15.94
N ILE A 190 20.05 -1.03 15.03
CA ILE A 190 21.05 -1.48 14.05
C ILE A 190 21.52 -0.30 13.20
N ALA A 191 20.60 0.51 12.66
CA ALA A 191 20.96 1.66 11.83
C ALA A 191 21.86 2.67 12.57
N ASN A 192 21.59 2.93 13.86
CA ASN A 192 22.42 3.80 14.70
C ASN A 192 23.81 3.18 14.97
N GLU A 193 23.87 1.90 15.31
CA GLU A 193 25.13 1.21 15.62
C GLU A 193 26.11 1.20 14.47
N ILE A 194 25.62 1.05 13.24
CA ILE A 194 26.47 1.08 12.03
C ILE A 194 26.61 2.50 11.46
N GLY A 195 26.01 3.52 12.09
CA GLY A 195 26.16 4.92 11.74
C GLY A 195 25.54 5.28 10.38
N LEU A 196 24.35 4.75 10.06
CA LEU A 196 23.62 5.16 8.84
C LEU A 196 23.02 6.57 9.00
N ASN A 197 23.14 7.40 7.97
CA ASN A 197 22.52 8.72 7.90
C ASN A 197 20.98 8.66 8.05
N THR A 198 20.36 7.55 7.65
CA THR A 198 18.91 7.32 7.70
C THR A 198 18.39 6.90 9.08
N ALA A 199 19.25 6.66 10.08
CA ALA A 199 18.88 6.11 11.40
C ALA A 199 17.79 6.89 12.12
N THR A 200 17.85 8.24 12.06
CA THR A 200 16.90 9.15 12.70
C THR A 200 15.80 9.65 11.75
N LYS A 201 15.88 9.30 10.47
CA LYS A 201 14.90 9.73 9.48
C LYS A 201 13.50 9.21 9.86
N LYS A 202 12.50 10.09 9.78
CA LYS A 202 11.09 9.70 10.03
C LYS A 202 10.62 8.72 8.97
N ASP A 203 9.71 7.82 9.36
CA ASP A 203 9.08 6.92 8.39
C ASP A 203 8.36 7.74 7.32
N SER A 204 8.45 7.31 6.06
CA SER A 204 7.75 7.96 4.96
C SER A 204 6.23 7.94 5.22
N GLN A 205 5.60 9.10 5.10
CA GLN A 205 4.16 9.28 5.22
C GLN A 205 3.65 9.82 3.89
N GLY A 206 2.60 9.22 3.35
CA GLY A 206 2.00 9.62 2.08
C GLY A 206 1.93 8.49 1.08
N LEU A 207 1.66 8.84 -0.18
CA LEU A 207 1.66 7.89 -1.29
C LEU A 207 3.09 7.44 -1.58
N CYS A 208 3.25 6.13 -1.79
CA CYS A 208 4.53 5.50 -2.08
C CYS A 208 5.21 6.22 -3.27
N PHE A 209 6.40 6.82 -3.04
CA PHE A 209 7.23 7.55 -4.01
C PHE A 209 6.72 8.91 -4.53
N ILE A 210 5.52 9.35 -4.18
CA ILE A 210 5.03 10.71 -4.52
C ILE A 210 5.39 11.70 -3.40
N GLY A 211 5.76 11.19 -2.22
CA GLY A 211 6.15 12.00 -1.07
C GLY A 211 4.96 12.53 -0.26
N LYS A 212 5.19 13.62 0.49
CA LYS A 212 4.19 14.24 1.37
C LYS A 212 3.18 15.08 0.59
N VAL A 213 2.47 14.49 -0.33
CA VAL A 213 1.40 15.17 -1.05
C VAL A 213 0.12 15.13 -0.23
N LYS A 214 -0.53 16.26 -0.05
CA LYS A 214 -1.91 16.29 0.50
C LYS A 214 -2.83 15.67 -0.55
N LEU A 215 -3.27 14.44 -0.32
CA LEU A 215 -4.09 13.67 -1.26
C LEU A 215 -5.26 14.48 -1.88
N PRO A 216 -6.02 15.31 -1.13
CA PRO A 216 -7.07 16.13 -1.74
C PRO A 216 -6.54 17.11 -2.78
N ILE A 217 -5.39 17.75 -2.55
CA ILE A 217 -4.78 18.71 -3.50
C ILE A 217 -4.30 17.96 -4.74
N PHE A 218 -3.69 16.79 -4.56
CA PHE A 218 -3.27 15.92 -5.67
C PHE A 218 -4.47 15.49 -6.54
N LEU A 219 -5.55 15.07 -5.90
CA LEU A 219 -6.77 14.67 -6.63
C LEU A 219 -7.41 15.84 -7.38
N GLN A 220 -7.38 17.06 -6.82
CA GLN A 220 -7.96 18.26 -7.46
C GLN A 220 -7.28 18.67 -8.76
N GLN A 221 -6.05 18.26 -9.00
CA GLN A 221 -5.35 18.56 -10.25
C GLN A 221 -5.97 17.82 -11.46
N PHE A 222 -6.57 16.66 -11.21
CA PHE A 222 -7.15 15.83 -12.26
C PHE A 222 -8.68 15.68 -12.16
N LEU A 223 -9.21 15.84 -10.95
CA LEU A 223 -10.65 15.76 -10.69
C LEU A 223 -11.15 17.16 -10.33
N LYS A 224 -11.94 17.75 -11.23
CA LYS A 224 -12.46 19.11 -11.04
C LYS A 224 -13.38 19.18 -9.82
N ASN A 225 -13.26 20.27 -9.06
CA ASN A 225 -14.18 20.58 -8.00
C ASN A 225 -15.61 20.73 -8.57
N LYS A 226 -16.56 20.10 -7.91
CA LYS A 226 -17.99 20.22 -8.22
C LYS A 226 -18.75 20.35 -6.91
N VAL A 227 -19.38 21.48 -6.66
CA VAL A 227 -20.18 21.67 -5.46
C VAL A 227 -21.33 20.67 -5.42
N GLY A 228 -21.48 19.99 -4.30
CA GLY A 228 -22.50 18.98 -4.05
C GLY A 228 -23.05 19.09 -2.64
N GLN A 229 -24.06 18.30 -2.31
CA GLN A 229 -24.78 18.36 -1.04
C GLN A 229 -24.34 17.28 -0.08
N VAL A 230 -24.32 17.62 1.21
CA VAL A 230 -24.19 16.65 2.30
C VAL A 230 -25.55 16.39 2.91
N VAL A 231 -25.97 15.13 2.89
CA VAL A 231 -27.26 14.68 3.40
C VAL A 231 -27.06 13.83 4.63
N GLU A 232 -27.59 14.25 5.75
CA GLU A 232 -27.57 13.49 7.00
C GLU A 232 -28.72 12.51 7.05
N ILE A 233 -28.41 11.23 7.28
CA ILE A 233 -29.38 10.15 7.47
C ILE A 233 -29.49 9.85 8.96
N ASP A 234 -30.69 9.84 9.48
CA ASP A 234 -30.95 9.51 10.90
C ASP A 234 -30.62 8.03 11.14
N ARG A 235 -29.99 7.73 12.29
CA ARG A 235 -29.63 6.37 12.68
C ARG A 235 -30.80 5.38 12.80
N ASN A 236 -32.03 5.90 13.02
CA ASN A 236 -33.25 5.12 13.15
C ASN A 236 -33.96 4.90 11.81
N ASN A 237 -33.39 5.38 10.68
CA ASN A 237 -34.00 5.18 9.38
C ASN A 237 -34.23 3.69 9.09
N SER A 238 -35.41 3.33 8.55
CA SER A 238 -35.81 1.93 8.31
C SER A 238 -34.87 1.19 7.39
N ILE A 239 -34.18 1.90 6.49
CA ILE A 239 -33.22 1.33 5.53
C ILE A 239 -32.10 0.51 6.22
N PHE A 240 -31.70 0.86 7.43
CA PHE A 240 -30.68 0.11 8.16
C PHE A 240 -31.20 -1.23 8.69
N LYS A 241 -32.50 -1.32 9.02
CA LYS A 241 -33.12 -2.60 9.41
C LYS A 241 -33.33 -3.50 8.20
N GLU A 242 -33.81 -2.95 7.11
CA GLU A 242 -34.09 -3.67 5.86
C GLU A 242 -32.83 -4.26 5.23
N ASN A 243 -31.68 -3.59 5.38
CA ASN A 243 -30.41 -3.98 4.77
C ASN A 243 -29.45 -4.77 5.71
N GLN A 244 -29.88 -5.16 6.91
CA GLN A 244 -29.01 -5.88 7.87
C GLN A 244 -28.42 -7.19 7.33
N GLN A 245 -29.11 -7.88 6.43
CA GLN A 245 -28.69 -9.15 5.82
C GLN A 245 -28.33 -9.02 4.34
N SER A 246 -28.26 -7.80 3.82
CA SER A 246 -27.93 -7.57 2.41
C SER A 246 -26.43 -7.59 2.18
N PHE A 247 -25.99 -8.30 1.13
CA PHE A 247 -24.61 -8.20 0.60
C PHE A 247 -24.38 -6.94 -0.23
N LEU A 248 -25.44 -6.30 -0.67
CA LEU A 248 -25.37 -5.13 -1.54
C LEU A 248 -25.11 -3.86 -0.75
N PRO A 249 -24.45 -2.87 -1.34
CA PRO A 249 -24.35 -1.53 -0.79
C PRO A 249 -25.77 -0.95 -0.55
N ILE A 250 -25.92 -0.19 0.54
CA ILE A 250 -27.15 0.58 0.76
C ILE A 250 -27.23 1.64 -0.34
N ASN A 251 -28.35 1.66 -1.04
CA ASN A 251 -28.65 2.69 -2.03
C ASN A 251 -29.34 3.87 -1.35
N TYR A 252 -28.54 4.82 -0.85
CA TYR A 252 -29.05 6.03 -0.25
C TYR A 252 -29.68 6.95 -1.30
N GLN A 253 -30.76 7.64 -0.92
CA GLN A 253 -31.42 8.65 -1.72
C GLN A 253 -31.53 9.95 -0.94
N LYS A 254 -31.50 11.09 -1.64
CA LYS A 254 -31.53 12.41 -1.04
C LYS A 254 -32.74 12.64 -0.13
N ASN A 255 -33.89 12.09 -0.49
CA ASN A 255 -35.15 12.21 0.29
C ASN A 255 -35.18 11.38 1.58
N MET A 256 -34.18 10.54 1.83
CA MET A 256 -34.04 9.73 3.06
C MET A 256 -33.49 10.52 4.24
N GLY A 257 -32.99 11.74 4.00
CA GLY A 257 -32.37 12.55 5.04
C GLY A 257 -32.54 14.05 4.85
N THR A 258 -31.78 14.82 5.61
CA THR A 258 -31.81 16.28 5.59
C THR A 258 -30.49 16.82 5.05
N VAL A 259 -30.57 17.83 4.17
CA VAL A 259 -29.37 18.54 3.69
C VAL A 259 -28.78 19.36 4.85
N VAL A 260 -27.52 19.14 5.16
CA VAL A 260 -26.82 19.73 6.32
C VAL A 260 -25.60 20.55 5.94
N GLY A 261 -25.23 20.57 4.66
CA GLY A 261 -24.10 21.34 4.17
C GLY A 261 -23.78 21.05 2.71
N GLU A 262 -22.64 21.56 2.28
CA GLU A 262 -22.10 21.40 0.94
C GLU A 262 -20.68 20.87 0.98
N HIS A 263 -20.21 20.31 -0.15
CA HIS A 263 -18.84 19.83 -0.35
C HIS A 263 -18.35 20.13 -1.78
N ASN A 264 -17.06 19.95 -2.06
CA ASN A 264 -16.43 20.27 -3.35
C ASN A 264 -16.26 19.07 -4.30
N GLY A 265 -16.91 17.95 -4.04
CA GLY A 265 -16.88 16.76 -4.87
C GLY A 265 -17.01 15.47 -4.06
N ALA A 266 -18.04 14.65 -4.34
CA ALA A 266 -18.29 13.41 -3.61
C ALA A 266 -17.14 12.39 -3.75
N HIS A 267 -16.42 12.43 -4.87
CA HIS A 267 -15.26 11.58 -5.16
C HIS A 267 -14.05 11.82 -4.25
N TYR A 268 -14.00 12.92 -3.49
CA TYR A 268 -12.92 13.18 -2.52
C TYR A 268 -13.15 12.53 -1.16
N PHE A 269 -14.30 11.90 -0.96
CA PHE A 269 -14.68 11.37 0.34
C PHE A 269 -14.75 9.85 0.34
N THR A 270 -14.32 9.29 1.47
CA THR A 270 -14.30 7.84 1.71
C THR A 270 -15.25 7.50 2.84
N ILE A 271 -15.93 6.35 2.76
CA ILE A 271 -16.78 5.85 3.86
C ILE A 271 -15.96 5.74 5.15
N GLY A 272 -16.53 6.20 6.26
CA GLY A 272 -15.87 6.29 7.56
C GLY A 272 -15.07 7.59 7.78
N GLN A 273 -14.90 8.42 6.74
CA GLN A 273 -14.18 9.69 6.88
C GLN A 273 -14.98 10.67 7.76
N ARG A 274 -14.25 11.29 8.73
CA ARG A 274 -14.76 12.35 9.60
C ARG A 274 -14.20 13.72 9.23
N LYS A 275 -12.87 13.76 8.97
CA LYS A 275 -12.16 15.02 8.70
C LYS A 275 -12.50 15.58 7.32
N GLY A 276 -12.59 16.90 7.20
CA GLY A 276 -12.80 17.59 5.93
C GLY A 276 -14.25 17.77 5.50
N LEU A 277 -15.23 17.33 6.32
CA LEU A 277 -16.67 17.59 6.06
C LEU A 277 -17.03 19.06 6.28
N ASN A 278 -16.33 19.77 7.19
CA ASN A 278 -16.51 21.20 7.51
C ASN A 278 -17.95 21.60 7.86
N ILE A 279 -18.71 20.70 8.48
CA ILE A 279 -20.11 20.94 8.90
C ILE A 279 -20.12 21.19 10.40
N GLY A 280 -20.56 22.38 10.79
CA GLY A 280 -20.72 22.78 12.20
C GLY A 280 -22.13 22.58 12.73
N GLY A 281 -22.34 22.94 14.01
CA GLY A 281 -23.67 22.97 14.63
C GLY A 281 -24.31 21.62 14.96
N LYS A 282 -23.53 20.52 14.91
CA LYS A 282 -24.01 19.17 15.25
C LYS A 282 -23.57 18.77 16.66
N ILE A 283 -24.44 18.06 17.37
CA ILE A 283 -24.17 17.57 18.75
C ILE A 283 -23.04 16.56 18.73
N ASN A 284 -23.02 15.69 17.71
CA ASN A 284 -22.03 14.63 17.58
C ASN A 284 -21.27 14.76 16.25
N PRO A 285 -20.04 14.23 16.15
CA PRO A 285 -19.28 14.24 14.91
C PRO A 285 -20.02 13.45 13.82
N LEU A 286 -19.92 13.97 12.58
CA LEU A 286 -20.45 13.32 11.39
C LEU A 286 -19.40 12.43 10.76
N PHE A 287 -19.86 11.30 10.21
CA PHE A 287 -19.04 10.35 9.45
C PHE A 287 -19.70 10.06 8.10
N VAL A 288 -18.91 9.94 7.06
CA VAL A 288 -19.39 9.55 5.74
C VAL A 288 -19.85 8.10 5.78
N ILE A 289 -21.11 7.85 5.44
CA ILE A 289 -21.73 6.51 5.38
C ILE A 289 -21.99 6.05 3.94
N GLY A 290 -21.93 6.98 2.97
CA GLY A 290 -22.08 6.68 1.55
C GLY A 290 -21.73 7.87 0.68
N THR A 291 -21.41 7.61 -0.58
CA THR A 291 -21.13 8.62 -1.60
C THR A 291 -21.84 8.25 -2.90
N ASP A 292 -22.46 9.24 -3.53
CA ASP A 292 -22.97 9.15 -4.89
C ASP A 292 -22.25 10.16 -5.76
N VAL A 293 -21.34 9.69 -6.60
CA VAL A 293 -20.53 10.54 -7.47
C VAL A 293 -21.30 11.04 -8.69
N ASN A 294 -22.37 10.36 -9.11
CA ASN A 294 -23.21 10.76 -10.23
C ASN A 294 -24.08 11.96 -9.84
N GLU A 295 -24.82 11.82 -8.73
CA GLU A 295 -25.65 12.90 -8.16
C GLU A 295 -24.81 13.92 -7.39
N ASN A 296 -23.52 13.62 -7.15
CA ASN A 296 -22.59 14.44 -6.37
C ASN A 296 -23.10 14.72 -4.95
N ILE A 297 -23.49 13.66 -4.25
CA ILE A 297 -24.05 13.71 -2.87
C ILE A 297 -23.16 12.89 -1.94
N ILE A 298 -22.91 13.41 -0.74
CA ILE A 298 -22.33 12.67 0.38
C ILE A 298 -23.42 12.40 1.41
N TYR A 299 -23.54 11.15 1.82
CA TYR A 299 -24.42 10.75 2.91
C TYR A 299 -23.62 10.63 4.18
N VAL A 300 -24.10 11.22 5.27
CA VAL A 300 -23.42 11.24 6.57
C VAL A 300 -24.34 10.78 7.69
N GLY A 301 -23.74 10.27 8.76
CA GLY A 301 -24.44 9.92 9.99
C GLY A 301 -23.69 10.40 11.22
N GLN A 302 -24.40 10.71 12.30
CA GLN A 302 -23.80 11.12 13.56
C GLN A 302 -23.27 9.92 14.35
N LYS A 303 -22.12 10.10 15.01
CA LYS A 303 -21.39 9.15 15.86
C LYS A 303 -20.70 8.02 15.08
N GLU A 304 -19.67 7.51 15.68
CA GLU A 304 -18.87 6.38 15.16
C GLU A 304 -19.61 5.03 15.19
N ASP A 305 -20.66 4.90 16.00
CA ASP A 305 -21.52 3.72 16.10
C ASP A 305 -22.75 3.80 15.16
N HIS A 306 -22.73 4.68 14.17
CA HIS A 306 -23.85 4.81 13.23
C HIS A 306 -24.01 3.53 12.38
N PRO A 307 -25.24 2.96 12.27
CA PRO A 307 -25.46 1.68 11.58
C PRO A 307 -25.03 1.68 10.10
N GLY A 308 -25.00 2.83 9.45
CA GLY A 308 -24.49 2.98 8.08
C GLY A 308 -22.99 2.71 7.91
N LEU A 309 -22.22 2.69 8.99
CA LEU A 309 -20.79 2.40 8.99
C LEU A 309 -20.47 0.91 9.09
N TYR A 310 -21.44 0.09 9.49
CA TYR A 310 -21.24 -1.32 9.81
C TYR A 310 -22.03 -2.23 8.89
N ARG A 311 -21.42 -3.32 8.49
CA ARG A 311 -22.04 -4.38 7.71
C ARG A 311 -21.69 -5.72 8.31
N LYS A 312 -22.60 -6.67 8.26
CA LYS A 312 -22.38 -8.05 8.72
C LYS A 312 -21.78 -8.92 7.63
N GLN A 313 -21.93 -8.52 6.37
CA GLN A 313 -21.57 -9.35 5.21
C GLN A 313 -20.99 -8.48 4.11
N LEU A 314 -20.10 -9.05 3.33
CA LEU A 314 -19.60 -8.50 2.09
C LEU A 314 -19.52 -9.61 1.03
N SER A 315 -19.63 -9.25 -0.22
CA SER A 315 -19.48 -10.15 -1.35
C SER A 315 -18.31 -9.71 -2.22
N VAL A 316 -17.46 -10.66 -2.57
CA VAL A 316 -16.37 -10.48 -3.53
C VAL A 316 -16.56 -11.51 -4.64
N ARG A 317 -16.62 -11.06 -5.90
CA ARG A 317 -16.72 -11.97 -7.04
C ARG A 317 -15.46 -12.80 -7.16
N ALA A 318 -15.59 -14.07 -7.52
CA ALA A 318 -14.47 -15.02 -7.60
C ALA A 318 -13.32 -14.52 -8.50
N GLU A 319 -13.65 -13.81 -9.58
CA GLU A 319 -12.68 -13.20 -10.50
C GLU A 319 -11.84 -12.08 -9.87
N ASN A 320 -12.32 -11.48 -8.78
CA ASN A 320 -11.63 -10.41 -8.05
C ASN A 320 -10.84 -10.92 -6.85
N ILE A 321 -10.81 -12.23 -6.61
CA ILE A 321 -10.04 -12.84 -5.54
C ILE A 321 -8.69 -13.27 -6.10
N HIS A 322 -7.62 -12.69 -5.55
CA HIS A 322 -6.26 -13.16 -5.82
C HIS A 322 -5.82 -14.17 -4.76
N TRP A 323 -5.36 -15.34 -5.19
CA TRP A 323 -4.82 -16.38 -4.32
C TRP A 323 -3.30 -16.44 -4.42
N ILE A 324 -2.60 -16.04 -3.36
CA ILE A 324 -1.14 -16.26 -3.26
C ILE A 324 -0.85 -17.77 -3.23
N ARG A 325 -1.68 -18.51 -2.52
CA ARG A 325 -1.68 -19.97 -2.36
C ARG A 325 -2.80 -20.57 -3.23
N GLU A 326 -2.51 -20.79 -4.51
CA GLU A 326 -3.50 -21.35 -5.46
C GLU A 326 -3.97 -22.77 -5.07
N ASP A 327 -3.12 -23.51 -4.35
CA ASP A 327 -3.44 -24.81 -3.79
C ASP A 327 -4.57 -24.78 -2.74
N LEU A 328 -4.81 -23.63 -2.14
CA LEU A 328 -5.92 -23.39 -1.20
C LEU A 328 -7.20 -22.89 -1.89
N LYS A 329 -7.15 -22.63 -3.20
CA LYS A 329 -8.32 -22.20 -3.96
C LYS A 329 -9.34 -23.33 -3.97
N SER A 330 -10.42 -23.17 -3.22
CA SER A 330 -11.49 -24.15 -3.18
C SER A 330 -12.32 -24.12 -4.45
N ASN A 331 -12.44 -25.27 -5.11
CA ASN A 331 -13.39 -25.47 -6.21
C ASN A 331 -14.71 -26.10 -5.70
N LYS A 332 -14.86 -26.27 -4.40
CA LYS A 332 -16.02 -26.90 -3.77
C LYS A 332 -16.89 -25.85 -3.09
N SER A 333 -18.20 -26.04 -3.15
CA SER A 333 -19.21 -25.28 -2.39
C SER A 333 -19.18 -25.68 -0.90
N GLN A 334 -18.03 -25.53 -0.25
CA GLN A 334 -17.85 -25.76 1.18
C GLN A 334 -17.58 -24.43 1.86
N ASP A 335 -18.24 -24.21 2.98
CA ASP A 335 -17.94 -23.10 3.86
C ASP A 335 -16.55 -23.30 4.48
N ILE A 336 -15.70 -22.29 4.34
CA ILE A 336 -14.35 -22.29 4.89
C ILE A 336 -14.21 -21.05 5.78
N GLU A 337 -13.71 -21.25 6.99
CA GLU A 337 -13.45 -20.18 7.92
C GLU A 337 -12.06 -19.57 7.67
N TYR A 338 -12.00 -18.26 7.57
CA TYR A 338 -10.77 -17.51 7.40
C TYR A 338 -10.71 -16.33 8.38
N ASP A 339 -9.54 -16.10 8.94
CA ASP A 339 -9.25 -14.80 9.56
C ASP A 339 -9.09 -13.73 8.49
N ALA A 340 -9.81 -12.62 8.63
CA ALA A 340 -9.80 -11.55 7.65
C ALA A 340 -9.30 -10.22 8.26
N ARG A 341 -8.54 -9.46 7.46
CA ARG A 341 -8.16 -8.08 7.79
C ARG A 341 -8.84 -7.14 6.81
N ILE A 342 -9.69 -6.25 7.34
CA ILE A 342 -10.36 -5.19 6.59
C ILE A 342 -9.76 -3.85 7.01
N ARG A 343 -9.44 -2.99 6.03
CA ARG A 343 -8.89 -1.64 6.25
C ARG A 343 -9.57 -0.63 5.35
#